data_98ddae4752f7438cf9764be828b32726
#
_entry.id   98ddae4752f7438cf9764be828b32726
#
_cell.length_a   1.000
_cell.length_b   1.000
_cell.length_c   1.000
_cell.angle_alpha   90.00
_cell.angle_beta   90.00
_cell.angle_gamma   90.00
#
_symmetry.space_group_name_H-M   'P 1'
#
loop_
_entity.id
_entity.type
_entity.pdbx_description
1 polymer ?
#
loop_
_entity_poly.entity_id
_entity_poly.type
_entity_poly.pdbx_seq_one_letter_code
_entity_poly.pdbx_strand_id
1 'polypeptide(L)'
;TNMPSELSEEGHHTNPPQNQLTMNEEYKRMLAYLLFWSILERHEIDRPFVGQLSGQIFDIESQNPINGAVTHAGDFEYTTDTYTSLFHNYSNDEHELRNGFYWFEGLSDSTYEVIVSAPGYYSDTTNVAIADSFITFHDVQLLSSQPPIVVGTVPEEGDTLFPAWENIEVNFSRPMNTEIMEANLLLNPGTDHQIIWSDDNLT
;
A
#
# COMPACT_ATOMS: atom_id res chain seq x y z
N THR A 1 -7.01 44.83 17.20
CA THR A 1 -5.89 43.86 17.33
C THR A 1 -6.06 42.79 16.24
N ASN A 2 -5.22 42.87 15.19
CA ASN A 2 -5.13 41.78 14.24
C ASN A 2 -4.45 40.59 14.94
N MET A 3 -5.22 39.62 15.38
CA MET A 3 -4.66 38.32 15.77
C MET A 3 -4.35 37.53 14.50
N PRO A 4 -3.13 37.06 14.32
CA PRO A 4 -2.84 36.13 13.24
C PRO A 4 -3.68 34.88 13.46
N SER A 5 -4.35 34.45 12.41
CA SER A 5 -5.12 33.21 12.40
C SER A 5 -4.68 32.35 11.23
N GLU A 6 -4.65 31.07 11.43
CA GLU A 6 -4.35 30.06 10.43
C GLU A 6 -5.51 29.08 10.35
N LEU A 7 -5.86 28.65 9.15
CA LEU A 7 -6.78 27.56 8.89
C LEU A 7 -5.96 26.39 8.33
N SER A 8 -5.98 25.28 9.01
CA SER A 8 -5.41 24.01 8.52
C SER A 8 -6.52 23.10 8.04
N GLU A 9 -6.41 22.61 6.82
CA GLU A 9 -7.34 21.65 6.22
C GLU A 9 -6.59 20.33 5.97
N GLU A 10 -6.82 19.35 6.83
CA GLU A 10 -6.04 18.10 6.93
C GLU A 10 -6.58 16.97 6.03
N GLY A 11 -7.28 17.32 4.96
CA GLY A 11 -7.80 16.38 3.98
C GLY A 11 -9.32 16.48 3.78
N HIS A 12 -9.77 15.82 2.74
CA HIS A 12 -11.17 15.84 2.33
C HIS A 12 -11.87 14.54 2.68
N HIS A 13 -12.96 14.61 3.44
CA HIS A 13 -13.78 13.46 3.83
C HIS A 13 -14.44 12.75 2.63
N THR A 14 -14.46 13.40 1.46
CA THR A 14 -14.97 12.83 0.19
C THR A 14 -13.87 12.11 -0.61
N ASN A 15 -12.63 12.11 -0.13
CA ASN A 15 -11.52 11.37 -0.73
C ASN A 15 -11.27 10.10 0.09
N PRO A 16 -11.66 8.89 -0.38
CA PRO A 16 -11.59 7.67 0.42
C PRO A 16 -10.17 7.34 0.93
N PRO A 17 -9.09 7.41 0.14
CA PRO A 17 -7.74 7.17 0.64
C PRO A 17 -7.32 8.12 1.77
N GLN A 18 -7.61 9.41 1.64
CA GLN A 18 -7.32 10.39 2.71
C GLN A 18 -8.16 10.13 3.95
N ASN A 19 -9.42 9.75 3.76
CA ASN A 19 -10.30 9.44 4.87
C ASN A 19 -9.83 8.22 5.66
N GLN A 20 -9.31 7.19 4.98
CA GLN A 20 -8.70 6.03 5.61
C GLN A 20 -7.48 6.42 6.48
N LEU A 21 -6.61 7.29 5.98
CA LEU A 21 -5.49 7.84 6.76
C LEU A 21 -5.97 8.66 7.97
N THR A 22 -6.96 9.53 7.79
CA THR A 22 -7.47 10.35 8.90
C THR A 22 -8.21 9.56 9.97
N MET A 23 -8.57 8.30 9.72
CA MET A 23 -9.05 7.39 10.75
C MET A 23 -7.94 6.87 11.68
N ASN A 24 -6.70 6.85 11.20
CA ASN A 24 -5.55 6.42 12.00
C ASN A 24 -5.17 7.51 13.02
N GLU A 25 -5.09 7.16 14.30
CA GLU A 25 -4.81 8.12 15.37
C GLU A 25 -3.37 8.67 15.30
N GLU A 26 -2.42 7.85 14.92
CA GLU A 26 -1.02 8.24 14.82
C GLU A 26 -0.77 9.12 13.61
N TYR A 27 -1.49 8.91 12.51
CA TYR A 27 -1.49 9.83 11.38
C TYR A 27 -1.96 11.23 11.80
N LYS A 28 -3.07 11.33 12.55
CA LYS A 28 -3.54 12.61 13.11
C LYS A 28 -2.53 13.23 14.08
N ARG A 29 -1.86 12.41 14.87
CA ARG A 29 -0.79 12.86 15.77
C ARG A 29 0.40 13.42 14.98
N MET A 30 0.81 12.75 13.91
CA MET A 30 1.85 13.25 12.99
C MET A 30 1.46 14.60 12.38
N LEU A 31 0.23 14.75 11.90
CA LEU A 31 -0.27 16.03 11.37
C LEU A 31 -0.24 17.14 12.43
N ALA A 32 -0.67 16.84 13.65
CA ALA A 32 -0.58 17.78 14.76
C ALA A 32 0.87 18.18 15.08
N TYR A 33 1.80 17.26 14.91
CA TYR A 33 3.24 17.53 15.08
C TYR A 33 3.77 18.47 14.00
N LEU A 34 3.35 18.29 12.75
CA LEU A 34 3.69 19.18 11.64
C LEU A 34 3.15 20.60 11.87
N LEU A 35 1.91 20.71 12.34
CA LEU A 35 1.32 22.00 12.69
C LEU A 35 2.11 22.67 13.85
N PHE A 36 2.48 21.90 14.86
CA PHE A 36 3.31 22.39 15.96
C PHE A 36 4.66 22.91 15.45
N TRP A 37 5.32 22.22 14.53
CA TRP A 37 6.56 22.70 13.91
C TRP A 37 6.38 24.02 13.14
N SER A 38 5.27 24.17 12.44
CA SER A 38 4.95 25.46 11.77
C SER A 38 4.78 26.62 12.76
N ILE A 39 4.21 26.34 13.93
CA ILE A 39 4.10 27.33 15.01
C ILE A 39 5.48 27.70 15.55
N LEU A 40 6.36 26.72 15.80
CA LEU A 40 7.73 26.97 16.26
C LEU A 40 8.47 27.87 15.27
N GLU A 41 8.43 27.53 13.97
CA GLU A 41 9.08 28.29 12.90
C GLU A 41 8.57 29.74 12.84
N ARG A 42 7.25 29.95 12.96
CA ARG A 42 6.67 31.30 13.00
C ARG A 42 7.17 32.14 14.19
N HIS A 43 7.48 31.49 15.31
CA HIS A 43 7.97 32.14 16.52
C HIS A 43 9.50 32.15 16.61
N GLU A 44 10.21 31.78 15.54
CA GLU A 44 11.67 31.71 15.49
C GLU A 44 12.25 30.79 16.59
N ILE A 45 11.53 29.77 16.95
CA ILE A 45 11.94 28.74 17.91
C ILE A 45 12.43 27.53 17.13
N ASP A 46 13.60 27.02 17.48
CA ASP A 46 14.18 25.84 16.85
C ASP A 46 13.26 24.60 17.02
N ARG A 47 13.15 23.83 15.95
CA ARG A 47 12.49 22.51 15.99
C ARG A 47 13.30 21.54 16.85
N PRO A 48 12.67 20.52 17.44
CA PRO A 48 13.41 19.45 18.12
C PRO A 48 14.45 18.80 17.20
N PHE A 49 15.65 18.55 17.70
CA PHE A 49 16.75 17.89 16.97
C PHE A 49 16.52 16.37 16.89
N VAL A 50 15.39 15.98 16.34
CA VAL A 50 15.02 14.59 16.09
C VAL A 50 14.37 14.49 14.74
N GLY A 51 14.77 13.50 13.98
CA GLY A 51 14.15 13.18 12.70
C GLY A 51 12.91 12.29 12.88
N GLN A 52 12.14 12.23 11.85
CA GLN A 52 10.98 11.35 11.74
C GLN A 52 10.98 10.64 10.38
N LEU A 53 10.44 9.45 10.34
CA LEU A 53 10.21 8.68 9.11
C LEU A 53 8.75 8.28 9.05
N SER A 54 8.10 8.55 7.95
CA SER A 54 6.71 8.17 7.72
C SER A 54 6.50 7.72 6.28
N GLY A 55 5.49 6.91 6.05
CA GLY A 55 5.09 6.48 4.71
C GLY A 55 3.90 5.56 4.76
N GLN A 56 3.60 4.99 3.61
CA GLN A 56 2.57 3.99 3.43
C GLN A 56 3.16 2.75 2.76
N ILE A 57 2.57 1.60 3.08
CA ILE A 57 2.95 0.31 2.51
C ILE A 57 1.83 -0.15 1.60
N PHE A 58 2.17 -0.45 0.34
CA PHE A 58 1.23 -0.84 -0.71
C PHE A 58 1.59 -2.19 -1.31
N ASP A 59 0.59 -2.88 -1.80
CA ASP A 59 0.76 -3.97 -2.75
C ASP A 59 1.12 -3.38 -4.12
N ILE A 60 2.24 -3.82 -4.72
CA ILE A 60 2.75 -3.26 -5.98
C ILE A 60 1.82 -3.49 -7.17
N GLU A 61 1.03 -4.57 -7.15
CA GLU A 61 0.14 -4.95 -8.24
C GLU A 61 -1.23 -4.26 -8.15
N SER A 62 -1.85 -4.33 -6.98
CA SER A 62 -3.19 -3.77 -6.77
C SER A 62 -3.19 -2.30 -6.35
N GLN A 63 -2.04 -1.77 -5.90
CA GLN A 63 -1.88 -0.44 -5.30
C GLN A 63 -2.74 -0.24 -4.03
N ASN A 64 -3.22 -1.33 -3.45
CA ASN A 64 -3.97 -1.28 -2.21
C ASN A 64 -3.02 -1.16 -1.01
N PRO A 65 -3.37 -0.37 0.01
CA PRO A 65 -2.61 -0.29 1.24
C PRO A 65 -2.58 -1.64 1.98
N ILE A 66 -1.47 -1.94 2.64
CA ILE A 66 -1.27 -3.18 3.41
C ILE A 66 -1.31 -2.84 4.90
N ASN A 67 -2.33 -3.32 5.61
CA ASN A 67 -2.39 -3.30 7.07
C ASN A 67 -1.77 -4.58 7.64
N GLY A 68 -1.24 -4.51 8.87
CA GLY A 68 -0.56 -5.61 9.53
C GLY A 68 0.86 -5.88 8.99
N ALA A 69 1.40 -4.98 8.18
CA ALA A 69 2.81 -5.01 7.79
C ALA A 69 3.68 -4.52 8.95
N VAL A 70 4.80 -5.19 9.17
CA VAL A 70 5.79 -4.82 10.20
C VAL A 70 6.95 -4.11 9.52
N THR A 71 7.25 -2.92 10.03
CA THR A 71 8.37 -2.09 9.57
C THR A 71 9.38 -1.93 10.69
N HIS A 72 10.65 -2.13 10.39
CA HIS A 72 11.76 -1.88 11.28
C HIS A 72 12.65 -0.75 10.73
N ALA A 73 13.11 0.13 11.61
CA ALA A 73 14.14 1.12 11.33
C ALA A 73 15.15 1.14 12.50
N GLY A 74 16.25 0.42 12.39
CA GLY A 74 17.15 0.15 13.51
C GLY A 74 16.43 -0.61 14.63
N ASP A 75 16.40 -0.04 15.84
CA ASP A 75 15.72 -0.63 17.01
C ASP A 75 14.22 -0.29 17.08
N PHE A 76 13.72 0.52 16.17
CA PHE A 76 12.32 0.91 16.12
C PHE A 76 11.50 -0.09 15.31
N GLU A 77 10.30 -0.39 15.79
CA GLU A 77 9.34 -1.27 15.14
C GLU A 77 7.96 -0.60 15.08
N TYR A 78 7.27 -0.77 13.95
CA TYR A 78 5.91 -0.30 13.76
C TYR A 78 5.11 -1.35 12.98
N THR A 79 3.89 -1.62 13.44
CA THR A 79 2.95 -2.46 12.70
C THR A 79 1.84 -1.58 12.14
N THR A 80 1.64 -1.59 10.83
CA THR A 80 0.55 -0.86 10.19
C THR A 80 -0.79 -1.33 10.73
N ASP A 81 -1.75 -0.41 10.80
CA ASP A 81 -3.00 -0.58 11.53
C ASP A 81 -3.70 -1.91 11.23
N THR A 82 -3.96 -2.70 12.26
CA THR A 82 -4.69 -3.96 12.15
C THR A 82 -6.21 -3.78 12.30
N TYR A 83 -6.65 -2.56 12.51
CA TYR A 83 -8.07 -2.17 12.61
C TYR A 83 -8.92 -2.98 13.57
N THR A 84 -8.47 -3.09 14.80
CA THR A 84 -9.34 -3.45 15.93
C THR A 84 -9.99 -2.22 16.56
N SER A 85 -9.87 -1.06 15.90
CA SER A 85 -10.29 0.24 16.41
C SER A 85 -11.81 0.43 16.37
N LEU A 86 -12.28 1.50 17.01
CA LEU A 86 -13.70 1.92 17.06
C LEU A 86 -14.37 2.07 15.67
N PHE A 87 -13.58 2.16 14.62
CA PHE A 87 -14.05 2.48 13.26
C PHE A 87 -14.37 1.27 12.41
N HIS A 88 -14.05 0.04 12.82
CA HIS A 88 -14.46 -1.19 12.09
C HIS A 88 -16.00 -1.32 11.97
N ASN A 89 -16.75 -0.58 12.78
CA ASN A 89 -18.20 -0.54 12.68
C ASN A 89 -18.73 0.28 11.48
N TYR A 90 -17.89 1.02 10.78
CA TYR A 90 -18.30 1.84 9.62
C TYR A 90 -18.21 1.06 8.31
N SER A 91 -17.44 0.00 8.25
CA SER A 91 -17.42 -0.94 7.15
C SER A 91 -17.25 -2.36 7.66
N ASN A 92 -17.98 -3.30 7.03
CA ASN A 92 -17.75 -4.73 7.24
C ASN A 92 -16.63 -5.27 6.34
N ASP A 93 -16.11 -4.47 5.43
CA ASP A 93 -15.00 -4.80 4.56
C ASP A 93 -13.70 -4.23 5.13
N GLU A 94 -12.83 -5.10 5.61
CA GLU A 94 -11.51 -4.72 6.12
C GLU A 94 -10.67 -4.03 5.05
N HIS A 95 -10.91 -4.30 3.76
CA HIS A 95 -10.18 -3.68 2.66
C HIS A 95 -10.49 -2.19 2.52
N GLU A 96 -11.73 -1.78 2.80
CA GLU A 96 -12.13 -0.37 2.73
C GLU A 96 -11.51 0.50 3.84
N LEU A 97 -10.97 -0.12 4.89
CA LEU A 97 -10.38 0.57 6.05
C LEU A 97 -8.84 0.54 6.04
N ARG A 98 -8.23 -0.07 5.04
CA ARG A 98 -6.76 -0.16 4.96
C ARG A 98 -6.15 1.21 4.69
N ASN A 99 -5.08 1.51 5.40
CA ASN A 99 -4.31 2.74 5.20
C ASN A 99 -2.81 2.49 4.97
N GLY A 100 -2.26 1.35 5.39
CA GLY A 100 -0.85 0.99 5.24
C GLY A 100 0.13 1.96 5.91
N PHE A 101 -0.35 2.87 6.74
CA PHE A 101 0.45 3.94 7.33
C PHE A 101 1.44 3.41 8.36
N TYR A 102 2.65 3.96 8.36
CA TYR A 102 3.63 3.79 9.42
C TYR A 102 4.32 5.11 9.75
N TRP A 103 4.81 5.23 10.98
CA TRP A 103 5.50 6.42 11.46
C TRP A 103 6.46 6.11 12.60
N PHE A 104 7.66 6.62 12.47
CA PHE A 104 8.67 6.60 13.54
C PHE A 104 9.01 8.03 13.93
N GLU A 105 9.03 8.30 15.22
CA GLU A 105 9.48 9.56 15.80
C GLU A 105 10.75 9.36 16.63
N GLY A 106 11.54 10.43 16.79
CA GLY A 106 12.72 10.40 17.65
C GLY A 106 13.94 9.72 17.04
N LEU A 107 13.99 9.64 15.70
CA LEU A 107 15.16 9.13 14.99
C LEU A 107 16.29 10.17 15.01
N SER A 108 17.54 9.73 15.16
CA SER A 108 18.71 10.58 15.02
C SER A 108 19.06 10.79 13.55
N ASP A 109 19.80 11.87 13.26
CA ASP A 109 20.39 12.12 11.94
C ASP A 109 21.34 10.97 11.59
N SER A 110 20.86 10.07 10.74
CA SER A 110 21.59 8.88 10.30
C SER A 110 20.91 8.22 9.10
N THR A 111 21.57 7.24 8.51
CA THR A 111 20.95 6.34 7.54
C THR A 111 20.48 5.09 8.26
N TYR A 112 19.19 4.77 8.13
CA TYR A 112 18.58 3.58 8.68
C TYR A 112 18.32 2.56 7.58
N GLU A 113 18.62 1.31 7.86
CA GLU A 113 18.10 0.19 7.09
C GLU A 113 16.63 0.01 7.49
N VAL A 114 15.73 0.27 6.55
CA VAL A 114 14.28 0.09 6.73
C VAL A 114 13.89 -1.25 6.12
N ILE A 115 13.39 -2.14 6.96
CA ILE A 115 12.95 -3.48 6.57
C ILE A 115 11.45 -3.55 6.74
N VAL A 116 10.74 -3.90 5.67
CA VAL A 116 9.29 -4.06 5.68
C VAL A 116 8.91 -5.48 5.33
N SER A 117 8.03 -6.07 6.13
CA SER A 117 7.51 -7.42 5.90
C SER A 117 6.02 -7.49 6.18
N ALA A 118 5.31 -8.32 5.42
CA ALA A 118 3.89 -8.58 5.64
C ALA A 118 3.56 -10.04 5.30
N PRO A 119 2.57 -10.65 5.97
CA PRO A 119 2.10 -12.00 5.64
C PRO A 119 1.64 -12.08 4.17
N GLY A 120 2.16 -13.04 3.42
CA GLY A 120 1.84 -13.24 2.01
C GLY A 120 2.60 -12.34 1.04
N TYR A 121 3.64 -11.64 1.49
CA TYR A 121 4.50 -10.77 0.67
C TYR A 121 5.97 -11.12 0.84
N TYR A 122 6.77 -10.79 -0.17
CA TYR A 122 8.24 -10.75 -0.04
C TYR A 122 8.61 -9.49 0.74
N SER A 123 9.58 -9.63 1.65
CA SER A 123 10.10 -8.49 2.40
C SER A 123 10.90 -7.55 1.51
N ASP A 124 10.80 -6.26 1.78
CA ASP A 124 11.64 -5.22 1.17
C ASP A 124 12.64 -4.67 2.18
N THR A 125 13.80 -4.23 1.68
CA THR A 125 14.85 -3.64 2.50
C THR A 125 15.48 -2.47 1.76
N THR A 126 15.41 -1.28 2.35
CA THR A 126 15.90 -0.04 1.74
C THR A 126 16.65 0.81 2.78
N ASN A 127 17.72 1.48 2.37
CA ASN A 127 18.43 2.44 3.20
C ASN A 127 17.84 3.83 3.05
N VAL A 128 17.36 4.41 4.15
CA VAL A 128 16.71 5.72 4.18
C VAL A 128 17.52 6.68 5.04
N ALA A 129 17.91 7.82 4.46
CA ALA A 129 18.59 8.88 5.19
C ALA A 129 17.57 9.74 5.93
N ILE A 130 17.76 9.88 7.23
CA ILE A 130 16.94 10.73 8.12
C ILE A 130 17.74 11.95 8.48
N ALA A 131 17.13 13.12 8.46
CA ALA A 131 17.72 14.37 8.91
C ALA A 131 17.01 14.86 10.17
N ASP A 132 17.76 15.44 11.10
CA ASP A 132 17.23 16.08 12.28
C ASP A 132 16.25 17.21 11.92
N SER A 133 15.19 17.35 12.71
CA SER A 133 14.16 18.40 12.56
C SER A 133 13.33 18.31 11.28
N PHE A 134 13.35 17.16 10.60
CA PHE A 134 12.57 16.90 9.38
C PHE A 134 11.78 15.60 9.48
N ILE A 135 10.69 15.51 8.69
CA ILE A 135 10.04 14.25 8.37
C ILE A 135 10.52 13.81 6.99
N THR A 136 11.06 12.60 6.93
CA THR A 136 11.35 11.90 5.69
C THR A 136 10.15 11.05 5.32
N PHE A 137 9.64 11.20 4.10
CA PHE A 137 8.57 10.36 3.57
C PHE A 137 9.17 9.26 2.71
N HIS A 138 8.77 8.02 2.97
CA HIS A 138 9.22 6.85 2.23
C HIS A 138 8.11 5.81 2.13
N ASP A 139 7.48 5.75 0.96
CA ASP A 139 6.47 4.72 0.67
C ASP A 139 7.16 3.44 0.20
N VAL A 140 6.59 2.29 0.59
CA VAL A 140 7.13 0.97 0.26
C VAL A 140 6.10 0.16 -0.51
N GLN A 141 6.55 -0.50 -1.57
CA GLN A 141 5.71 -1.39 -2.36
C GLN A 141 6.19 -2.83 -2.18
N LEU A 142 5.30 -3.70 -1.70
CA LEU A 142 5.60 -5.12 -1.51
C LEU A 142 5.01 -5.95 -2.64
N LEU A 143 5.79 -6.92 -3.12
CA LEU A 143 5.33 -7.91 -4.07
C LEU A 143 4.72 -9.10 -3.32
N SER A 144 3.49 -9.48 -3.69
CA SER A 144 2.85 -10.66 -3.12
C SER A 144 3.63 -11.94 -3.44
N SER A 145 3.81 -12.79 -2.44
CA SER A 145 4.44 -14.12 -2.57
C SER A 145 3.43 -15.22 -2.95
N GLN A 146 2.13 -14.88 -3.00
CA GLN A 146 1.10 -15.84 -3.37
C GLN A 146 1.15 -16.10 -4.88
N PRO A 147 0.98 -17.35 -5.33
CA PRO A 147 0.90 -17.63 -6.76
C PRO A 147 -0.36 -16.98 -7.37
N PRO A 148 -0.32 -16.58 -8.65
CA PRO A 148 -1.52 -16.19 -9.38
C PRO A 148 -2.56 -17.31 -9.37
N ILE A 149 -3.83 -16.94 -9.28
CA ILE A 149 -4.95 -17.88 -9.41
C ILE A 149 -5.85 -17.45 -10.55
N VAL A 150 -6.57 -18.39 -11.14
CA VAL A 150 -7.61 -18.09 -12.12
C VAL A 150 -8.82 -17.51 -11.38
N VAL A 151 -9.24 -16.30 -11.77
CA VAL A 151 -10.39 -15.61 -11.18
C VAL A 151 -11.62 -15.63 -12.06
N GLY A 152 -11.48 -15.98 -13.34
CA GLY A 152 -12.59 -16.12 -14.27
C GLY A 152 -12.16 -16.77 -15.57
N THR A 153 -13.12 -17.36 -16.28
CA THR A 153 -12.92 -17.91 -17.63
C THR A 153 -14.10 -17.60 -18.53
N VAL A 154 -13.83 -17.50 -19.83
CA VAL A 154 -14.85 -17.53 -20.88
C VAL A 154 -14.47 -18.66 -21.83
N PRO A 155 -15.29 -19.72 -21.98
CA PRO A 155 -16.58 -19.95 -21.30
C PRO A 155 -16.44 -20.16 -19.80
N GLU A 156 -17.52 -19.90 -19.05
CA GLU A 156 -17.60 -20.25 -17.64
C GLU A 156 -17.61 -21.76 -17.45
N GLU A 157 -17.23 -22.21 -16.27
CA GLU A 157 -17.26 -23.64 -15.95
C GLU A 157 -18.67 -24.23 -16.09
N GLY A 158 -18.80 -25.23 -16.92
CA GLY A 158 -20.08 -25.91 -17.20
C GLY A 158 -20.86 -25.36 -18.39
N ASP A 159 -20.38 -24.35 -19.09
CA ASP A 159 -20.96 -23.89 -20.33
C ASP A 159 -20.92 -25.00 -21.40
N THR A 160 -22.08 -25.28 -22.03
CA THR A 160 -22.21 -26.36 -23.05
C THR A 160 -22.50 -25.83 -24.46
N LEU A 161 -22.73 -24.53 -24.61
CA LEU A 161 -23.14 -23.88 -25.85
C LEU A 161 -22.20 -22.79 -26.31
N PHE A 162 -20.92 -22.87 -25.92
CA PHE A 162 -19.92 -21.87 -26.32
C PHE A 162 -19.63 -21.95 -27.81
N PRO A 163 -19.74 -20.86 -28.58
CA PRO A 163 -19.52 -20.86 -30.01
C PRO A 163 -18.05 -21.15 -30.36
N ALA A 164 -17.80 -22.05 -31.30
CA ALA A 164 -16.46 -22.49 -31.70
C ALA A 164 -15.60 -21.41 -32.38
N TRP A 165 -16.19 -20.24 -32.70
CA TRP A 165 -15.50 -19.08 -33.30
C TRP A 165 -15.17 -17.98 -32.31
N GLU A 166 -15.56 -18.11 -31.04
CA GLU A 166 -15.22 -17.18 -29.99
C GLU A 166 -13.92 -17.58 -29.29
N ASN A 167 -13.23 -16.58 -28.74
CA ASN A 167 -11.99 -16.81 -28.00
C ASN A 167 -12.29 -17.41 -26.63
N ILE A 168 -11.41 -18.30 -26.19
CA ILE A 168 -11.37 -18.73 -24.79
C ILE A 168 -10.54 -17.69 -24.05
N GLU A 169 -11.07 -17.17 -22.94
CA GLU A 169 -10.38 -16.23 -22.09
C GLU A 169 -10.14 -16.83 -20.70
N VAL A 170 -8.98 -16.55 -20.13
CA VAL A 170 -8.63 -16.97 -18.77
C VAL A 170 -8.10 -15.77 -18.03
N ASN A 171 -8.84 -15.31 -17.02
CA ASN A 171 -8.48 -14.15 -16.23
C ASN A 171 -7.74 -14.58 -14.95
N PHE A 172 -6.61 -13.95 -14.68
CA PHE A 172 -5.76 -14.23 -13.53
C PHE A 172 -5.86 -13.12 -12.49
N SER A 173 -5.60 -13.47 -11.23
CA SER A 173 -5.62 -12.53 -10.09
C SER A 173 -4.48 -11.51 -10.10
N ARG A 174 -3.44 -11.73 -10.92
CA ARG A 174 -2.27 -10.87 -11.06
C ARG A 174 -1.54 -11.18 -12.36
N PRO A 175 -0.64 -10.29 -12.83
CA PRO A 175 0.13 -10.50 -14.06
C PRO A 175 0.91 -11.80 -14.08
N MET A 176 0.85 -12.51 -15.20
CA MET A 176 1.48 -13.81 -15.41
C MET A 176 2.85 -13.65 -16.08
N ASN A 177 3.75 -14.60 -15.79
CA ASN A 177 4.91 -14.78 -16.65
C ASN A 177 4.46 -15.51 -17.93
N THR A 178 4.32 -14.76 -19.02
CA THR A 178 3.75 -15.23 -20.28
C THR A 178 4.54 -16.39 -20.88
N GLU A 179 5.88 -16.33 -20.84
CA GLU A 179 6.75 -17.40 -21.39
C GLU A 179 6.55 -18.73 -20.66
N ILE A 180 6.47 -18.68 -19.31
CA ILE A 180 6.25 -19.90 -18.51
C ILE A 180 4.84 -20.42 -18.72
N MET A 181 3.85 -19.54 -18.79
CA MET A 181 2.45 -19.95 -18.99
C MET A 181 2.26 -20.60 -20.36
N GLU A 182 2.76 -20.00 -21.44
CA GLU A 182 2.66 -20.55 -22.80
C GLU A 182 3.34 -21.92 -22.93
N ALA A 183 4.49 -22.09 -22.28
CA ALA A 183 5.22 -23.36 -22.29
C ALA A 183 4.48 -24.49 -21.55
N ASN A 184 3.56 -24.15 -20.64
CA ASN A 184 2.85 -25.13 -19.79
C ASN A 184 1.35 -25.21 -20.04
N LEU A 185 0.78 -24.38 -20.94
CA LEU A 185 -0.63 -24.46 -21.29
C LEU A 185 -0.92 -25.72 -22.11
N LEU A 186 -1.86 -26.50 -21.64
CA LEU A 186 -2.31 -27.73 -22.30
C LEU A 186 -3.81 -27.62 -22.56
N LEU A 187 -4.21 -27.72 -23.84
CA LEU A 187 -5.59 -27.84 -24.24
C LEU A 187 -5.95 -29.33 -24.46
N ASN A 188 -7.10 -29.74 -23.96
CA ASN A 188 -7.60 -31.10 -24.16
C ASN A 188 -9.08 -31.07 -24.64
N PRO A 189 -9.41 -31.57 -25.83
CA PRO A 189 -8.50 -32.16 -26.84
C PRO A 189 -7.49 -31.15 -27.40
N GLY A 190 -6.28 -31.61 -27.71
CA GLY A 190 -5.24 -30.78 -28.30
C GLY A 190 -5.68 -30.21 -29.63
N THR A 191 -5.49 -28.92 -29.82
CA THR A 191 -5.79 -28.18 -31.05
C THR A 191 -4.72 -27.11 -31.29
N ASP A 192 -4.55 -26.75 -32.58
CA ASP A 192 -3.73 -25.61 -32.93
C ASP A 192 -4.41 -24.36 -32.40
N HIS A 193 -3.67 -23.52 -31.67
CA HIS A 193 -4.16 -22.29 -31.05
C HIS A 193 -3.10 -21.21 -31.08
N GLN A 194 -3.55 -19.98 -30.91
CA GLN A 194 -2.70 -18.80 -30.71
C GLN A 194 -3.06 -18.20 -29.37
N ILE A 195 -2.04 -17.89 -28.57
CA ILE A 195 -2.21 -17.18 -27.31
C ILE A 195 -2.02 -15.69 -27.58
N ILE A 196 -2.92 -14.88 -27.04
CA ILE A 196 -2.86 -13.42 -27.09
C ILE A 196 -2.99 -12.93 -25.66
N TRP A 197 -2.04 -12.14 -25.21
CA TRP A 197 -2.05 -11.54 -23.89
C TRP A 197 -2.64 -10.15 -23.91
N SER A 198 -3.35 -9.79 -22.86
CA SER A 198 -3.69 -8.39 -22.56
C SER A 198 -2.43 -7.59 -22.21
N ASP A 199 -2.49 -6.25 -22.36
CA ASP A 199 -1.34 -5.37 -22.10
C ASP A 199 -0.81 -5.45 -20.66
N ASP A 200 -1.66 -5.84 -19.71
CA ASP A 200 -1.36 -6.03 -18.30
C ASP A 200 -0.99 -7.47 -17.92
N ASN A 201 -0.99 -8.40 -18.89
CA ASN A 201 -0.75 -9.84 -18.69
C ASN A 201 -1.69 -10.52 -17.69
N LEU A 202 -2.90 -10.01 -17.51
CA LEU A 202 -3.95 -10.58 -16.66
C LEU A 202 -4.87 -11.56 -17.40
N THR A 203 -4.93 -11.49 -18.73
CA THR A 203 -5.79 -12.33 -19.57
C THR A 203 -5.01 -12.87 -20.74
#